data_ef16b07d3248f74de8be75539ad406c2
#
_entry.id   ef16b07d3248f74de8be75539ad406c2
#
_cell.length_a   1.000
_cell.length_b   1.000
_cell.length_c   1.000
_cell.angle_alpha   90.00
_cell.angle_beta   90.00
_cell.angle_gamma   90.00
#
_symmetry.space_group_name_H-M   'P 1'
#
loop_
_entity.id
_entity.type
_entity.pdbx_description
1 polymer ?
#
loop_
_entity_poly.entity_id
_entity_poly.type
_entity_poly.pdbx_seq_one_letter_code
_entity_poly.pdbx_strand_id
1 'polypeptide(L)' 'MLSEAQLLEINGILAYLNPERLSKMHLRKLQAIRNKVTGERDNRCLCGVPDRQKFYNEFLQWFEANA' A
#
# COMPACT_ATOMS: atom_id res chain seq x y z
N MET A 1 7.28 -10.63 -8.18
CA MET A 1 6.47 -11.49 -7.30
C MET A 1 6.79 -11.21 -5.84
N LEU A 2 5.79 -11.21 -4.99
CA LEU A 2 5.98 -10.91 -3.59
C LEU A 2 6.52 -12.12 -2.82
N SER A 3 7.48 -11.88 -1.93
CA SER A 3 7.98 -12.92 -1.05
C SER A 3 6.95 -13.19 0.05
N GLU A 4 7.10 -14.34 0.74
CA GLU A 4 6.22 -14.68 1.84
C GLU A 4 6.29 -13.63 2.96
N ALA A 5 7.48 -13.16 3.28
CA ALA A 5 7.67 -12.12 4.29
C ALA A 5 6.96 -10.82 3.89
N GLN A 6 7.03 -10.45 2.61
CA GLN A 6 6.35 -9.25 2.12
C GLN A 6 4.83 -9.43 2.17
N LEU A 7 4.33 -10.62 1.81
CA LEU A 7 2.90 -10.90 1.91
C LEU A 7 2.39 -10.78 3.33
N LEU A 8 3.13 -11.31 4.30
CA LEU A 8 2.76 -11.22 5.70
C LEU A 8 2.76 -9.77 6.19
N GLU A 9 3.76 -9.01 5.81
CA GLU A 9 3.85 -7.61 6.21
C GLU A 9 2.71 -6.80 5.61
N ILE A 10 2.43 -6.96 4.33
CA ILE A 10 1.34 -6.26 3.66
C ILE A 10 0.00 -6.62 4.28
N ASN A 11 -0.25 -7.91 4.50
CA ASN A 11 -1.51 -8.35 5.10
C ASN A 11 -1.71 -7.78 6.50
N GLY A 12 -0.63 -7.69 7.29
CA GLY A 12 -0.69 -7.09 8.61
C GLY A 12 -1.06 -5.61 8.56
N ILE A 13 -0.51 -4.88 7.60
CA ILE A 13 -0.82 -3.47 7.42
C ILE A 13 -2.27 -3.31 6.91
N LEU A 14 -2.67 -4.10 5.93
CA LEU A 14 -4.02 -4.03 5.37
C LEU A 14 -5.08 -4.39 6.39
N ALA A 15 -4.77 -5.28 7.34
CA ALA A 15 -5.69 -5.63 8.41
C ALA A 15 -6.01 -4.43 9.31
N TYR A 16 -5.07 -3.50 9.44
CA TYR A 16 -5.29 -2.27 10.20
C TYR A 16 -6.09 -1.25 9.41
N LEU A 17 -5.91 -1.21 8.09
CA LEU A 17 -6.52 -0.20 7.24
C LEU A 17 -7.92 -0.63 6.80
N ASN A 18 -8.80 0.36 6.60
CA ASN A 18 -10.09 0.18 5.95
C ASN A 18 -10.46 1.52 5.30
N PRO A 19 -11.50 1.59 4.45
CA PRO A 19 -11.84 2.83 3.76
C PRO A 19 -12.08 4.03 4.66
N GLU A 20 -12.40 3.78 5.94
CA GLU A 20 -12.63 4.84 6.93
C GLU A 20 -11.40 5.13 7.78
N ARG A 21 -10.38 4.30 7.67
CA ARG A 21 -9.15 4.43 8.45
C ARG A 21 -7.95 4.26 7.52
N LEU A 22 -7.58 5.36 6.88
CA LEU A 22 -6.45 5.39 5.95
C LEU A 22 -5.30 6.15 6.57
N SER A 23 -4.60 5.49 7.51
CA SER A 23 -3.46 6.07 8.17
C SER A 23 -2.34 6.36 7.18
N LYS A 24 -1.89 7.62 7.16
CA LYS A 24 -0.80 8.04 6.27
C LYS A 24 0.46 7.21 6.51
N MET A 25 0.77 6.95 7.77
CA MET A 25 1.97 6.17 8.12
C MET A 25 1.89 4.76 7.54
N HIS A 26 0.75 4.10 7.64
CA HIS A 26 0.57 2.75 7.12
C HIS A 26 0.59 2.74 5.59
N LEU A 27 -0.04 3.73 4.96
CA LEU A 27 -0.02 3.84 3.51
C LEU A 27 1.40 4.11 3.00
N ARG A 28 2.20 4.88 3.72
CA ARG A 28 3.59 5.11 3.35
C ARG A 28 4.41 3.82 3.42
N LYS A 29 4.13 2.96 4.39
CA LYS A 29 4.79 1.66 4.45
C LYS A 29 4.44 0.80 3.24
N LEU A 30 3.17 0.78 2.85
CA LEU A 30 2.74 0.07 1.65
C LEU A 30 3.39 0.66 0.39
N GLN A 31 3.49 1.97 0.32
CA GLN A 31 4.15 2.65 -0.79
C GLN A 31 5.61 2.22 -0.90
N ALA A 32 6.32 2.18 0.22
CA ALA A 32 7.72 1.76 0.24
C ALA A 32 7.89 0.31 -0.20
N ILE A 33 7.02 -0.59 0.26
CA ILE A 33 7.07 -2.00 -0.12
C ILE A 33 6.83 -2.15 -1.62
N ARG A 34 5.80 -1.49 -2.14
CA ARG A 34 5.50 -1.56 -3.57
C ARG A 34 6.65 -1.04 -4.42
N ASN A 35 7.25 0.08 -4.01
CA ASN A 35 8.39 0.64 -4.71
C ASN A 35 9.57 -0.33 -4.75
N LYS A 36 9.82 -1.00 -3.65
CA LYS A 36 10.90 -1.98 -3.57
C LYS A 36 10.65 -3.17 -4.48
N VAL A 37 9.42 -3.64 -4.53
CA VAL A 37 9.06 -4.81 -5.35
C VAL A 37 9.07 -4.48 -6.83
N THR A 38 8.53 -3.33 -7.21
CA THR A 38 8.35 -2.96 -8.62
C THR A 38 9.54 -2.20 -9.20
N GLY A 39 10.39 -1.64 -8.34
CA GLY A 39 11.45 -0.74 -8.78
C GLY A 39 10.94 0.66 -9.10
N GLU A 40 9.68 0.95 -8.87
CA GLU A 40 9.12 2.27 -9.09
C GLU A 40 9.55 3.24 -7.98
N ARG A 41 9.35 4.51 -8.23
CA ARG A 41 9.67 5.58 -7.28
C ARG A 41 8.45 6.44 -7.03
N ASP A 42 7.36 5.80 -6.67
CA ASP A 42 6.14 6.52 -6.32
C ASP A 42 6.37 7.22 -4.99
N ASN A 43 6.36 8.54 -5.02
CA ASN A 43 6.55 9.36 -3.82
C ASN A 43 5.43 10.39 -3.69
N ARG A 44 4.26 10.07 -4.24
CA ARG A 44 3.12 10.97 -4.16
C ARG A 44 2.81 11.33 -2.72
N CYS A 45 2.32 12.54 -2.51
CA CYS A 45 1.91 12.99 -1.18
C CYS A 45 0.57 12.33 -0.82
N LEU A 46 0.55 11.67 0.34
CA LEU A 46 -0.68 11.09 0.86
C LEU A 46 -1.31 12.04 1.87
N CYS A 47 -1.37 13.33 1.50
CA CYS A 47 -1.71 14.39 2.42
C CYS A 47 -3.21 14.58 2.60
N GLY A 48 -4.00 14.35 1.55
CA GLY A 48 -5.45 14.50 1.58
C GLY A 48 -6.17 13.17 1.58
N VAL A 49 -7.41 13.18 2.07
CA VAL A 49 -8.24 11.96 2.09
C VAL A 49 -8.44 11.39 0.68
N PRO A 50 -8.76 12.22 -0.34
CA PRO A 50 -8.91 11.68 -1.71
C PRO A 50 -7.65 11.02 -2.22
N ASP A 51 -6.47 11.56 -1.91
CA ASP A 51 -5.20 11.00 -2.33
C ASP A 51 -4.95 9.65 -1.67
N ARG A 52 -5.27 9.53 -0.40
CA ARG A 52 -5.12 8.29 0.35
C ARG A 52 -6.06 7.22 -0.19
N GLN A 53 -7.31 7.56 -0.46
CA GLN A 53 -8.28 6.61 -1.02
C GLN A 53 -7.84 6.11 -2.38
N LYS A 54 -7.37 7.01 -3.22
CA LYS A 54 -6.89 6.64 -4.55
C LYS A 54 -5.72 5.69 -4.47
N PHE A 55 -4.74 6.01 -3.63
CA PHE A 55 -3.58 5.14 -3.45
C PHE A 55 -3.99 3.78 -2.91
N TYR A 56 -4.85 3.77 -1.89
CA TYR A 56 -5.32 2.53 -1.28
C TYR A 56 -5.97 1.62 -2.31
N ASN A 57 -6.87 2.15 -3.14
CA ASN A 57 -7.54 1.38 -4.16
C ASN A 57 -6.56 0.86 -5.22
N GLU A 58 -5.63 1.70 -5.64
CA GLU A 58 -4.59 1.29 -6.61
C GLU A 58 -3.71 0.19 -6.02
N PHE A 59 -3.35 0.33 -4.75
CA PHE A 59 -2.52 -0.68 -4.09
C PHE A 59 -3.24 -2.02 -4.00
N LEU A 60 -4.51 -2.02 -3.63
CA LEU A 60 -5.29 -3.26 -3.54
C LEU A 60 -5.37 -3.97 -4.89
N GLN A 61 -5.60 -3.22 -5.96
CA GLN A 61 -5.65 -3.80 -7.30
C GLN A 61 -4.30 -4.42 -7.68
N TRP A 62 -3.23 -3.71 -7.40
CA TRP A 62 -1.88 -4.23 -7.67
C TRP A 62 -1.59 -5.47 -6.84
N PHE A 63 -1.95 -5.43 -5.57
CA PHE A 63 -1.71 -6.55 -4.65
C PHE A 63 -2.46 -7.80 -5.09
N GLU A 64 -3.73 -7.66 -5.47
CA GLU A 64 -4.52 -8.79 -5.97
C GLU A 64 -3.90 -9.41 -7.22
N ALA A 65 -3.34 -8.58 -8.08
CA ALA A 65 -2.74 -9.07 -9.32
C ALA A 65 -1.37 -9.75 -9.09
N ASN A 66 -0.72 -9.47 -7.97
CA ASN A 66 0.66 -9.90 -7.74
C ASN A 66 0.84 -10.79 -6.50
N ALA A 67 -0.22 -11.06 -5.80
CA ALA A 67 -0.15 -11.90 -4.60
C ALA A 67 -0.24 -13.38 -4.91
#